data_63cf75330ea3dc7c52a683eb339c71a3
#
_entry.id   63cf75330ea3dc7c52a683eb339c71a3
#
_cell.length_a   1.000
_cell.length_b   1.000
_cell.length_c   1.000
_cell.angle_alpha   90.00
_cell.angle_beta   90.00
_cell.angle_gamma   90.00
#
_symmetry.space_group_name_H-M   'P 1'
#
loop_
_entity.id
_entity.type
_entity.pdbx_description
1 polymer ?
#
loop_
_entity_poly.entity_id
_entity_poly.type
_entity_poly.pdbx_seq_one_letter_code
_entity_poly.pdbx_strand_id
1 'polypeptide(L)'
;MAKNIDTSALHTDTQLTLAGRRPEWTGIENHPSAVVTPAVWRASTHLYPDMAALRAGHAYNEDGRFYYGRRGAPTQWALAEALTQIESGAAGTVLYPSGLAAISGVLLAVLKPGDVLLMTDNAYEPSRTLGNGILKTIGVETRWFDPTDLASFEAAICERTSAVLLESPGSLTIDVQDVPAIAAICRDRGIISIIDNTWASPLGFAPLPHGVDITLMALTKHAGGHSDVMMGSASAGPEWYDRLRRHAQQMGTVVSPDDAALVLRGLRTLSIRLERETASALTIAQWLQGRPEVAKVLCPMLPGAPGHDLWRRDFTGGCGLFSFVLRGGTGAARDALIDALALFGIGYSWGGFESLATPLDPARVRTASVWPLAGMEAEDRFGVRLSIGLEDPRDLIADLEQALEVWAAQG
;
A
#
# COMPACT_ATOMS: atom_id res chain seq x y z
N MET A 1 -10.55 26.88 23.10
CA MET A 1 -10.37 26.71 21.63
C MET A 1 -9.31 25.66 21.40
N ALA A 2 -9.46 24.79 20.42
CA ALA A 2 -8.37 23.94 19.95
C ALA A 2 -7.20 24.84 19.53
N LYS A 3 -5.98 24.49 19.93
CA LYS A 3 -4.79 25.24 19.53
C LYS A 3 -4.44 24.85 18.10
N ASN A 4 -4.11 25.84 17.27
CA ASN A 4 -3.46 25.56 15.99
C ASN A 4 -2.02 25.14 16.27
N ILE A 5 -1.68 23.90 15.97
CA ILE A 5 -0.35 23.30 16.23
C ILE A 5 0.30 23.07 14.88
N ASP A 6 1.48 23.65 14.66
CA ASP A 6 2.32 23.27 13.54
C ASP A 6 2.89 21.87 13.82
N THR A 7 2.44 20.90 13.03
CA THR A 7 2.83 19.50 13.18
C THR A 7 4.07 19.15 12.37
N SER A 8 4.56 20.01 11.49
CA SER A 8 5.63 19.71 10.53
C SER A 8 6.97 19.33 11.19
N ALA A 9 7.25 19.87 12.38
CA ALA A 9 8.47 19.60 13.15
C ALA A 9 8.30 18.49 14.22
N LEU A 10 7.12 17.89 14.33
CA LEU A 10 6.84 16.88 15.35
C LEU A 10 7.21 15.49 14.84
N HIS A 11 7.53 14.58 15.77
CA HIS A 11 7.73 13.16 15.46
C HIS A 11 6.43 12.52 14.95
N THR A 12 6.57 11.50 14.10
CA THR A 12 5.46 10.84 13.39
C THR A 12 4.34 10.37 14.30
N ASP A 13 4.65 9.77 15.46
CA ASP A 13 3.62 9.32 16.42
C ASP A 13 2.75 10.46 16.94
N THR A 14 3.35 11.63 17.15
CA THR A 14 2.62 12.83 17.55
C THR A 14 1.78 13.37 16.40
N GLN A 15 2.31 13.36 15.17
CA GLN A 15 1.56 13.73 13.97
C GLN A 15 0.32 12.85 13.78
N LEU A 16 0.48 11.52 13.88
CA LEU A 16 -0.61 10.54 13.81
C LEU A 16 -1.67 10.79 14.89
N THR A 17 -1.24 11.04 16.13
CA THR A 17 -2.15 11.32 17.26
C THR A 17 -2.94 12.62 17.05
N LEU A 18 -2.34 13.61 16.43
CA LEU A 18 -2.95 14.92 16.16
C LEU A 18 -3.71 14.98 14.83
N ALA A 19 -3.70 13.90 14.04
CA ALA A 19 -4.33 13.84 12.73
C ALA A 19 -5.77 14.36 12.73
N GLY A 20 -6.08 15.31 11.86
CA GLY A 20 -7.41 15.90 11.69
C GLY A 20 -7.85 16.87 12.80
N ARG A 21 -6.97 17.27 13.73
CA ARG A 21 -7.34 18.13 14.89
C ARG A 21 -7.22 19.62 14.62
N ARG A 22 -7.42 20.10 13.42
CA ARG A 22 -7.47 21.53 13.15
C ARG A 22 -8.69 22.19 13.83
N PRO A 23 -8.56 23.43 14.34
CA PRO A 23 -9.66 24.17 14.92
C PRO A 23 -10.89 24.29 13.99
N GLU A 24 -10.65 24.45 12.68
CA GLU A 24 -11.68 24.60 11.65
C GLU A 24 -12.54 23.33 11.50
N TRP A 25 -12.02 22.16 11.88
CA TRP A 25 -12.71 20.87 11.75
C TRP A 25 -13.23 20.31 13.07
N THR A 26 -12.71 20.79 14.18
CA THR A 26 -13.01 20.30 15.54
C THR A 26 -13.73 21.35 16.39
N GLY A 27 -13.74 22.61 15.98
CA GLY A 27 -14.42 23.69 16.65
C GLY A 27 -15.96 23.54 16.62
N ILE A 28 -16.61 24.04 17.64
CA ILE A 28 -18.07 24.14 17.73
C ILE A 28 -18.45 25.60 17.48
N GLU A 29 -19.32 25.82 16.50
CA GLU A 29 -19.72 27.18 16.13
C GLU A 29 -20.36 27.92 17.32
N ASN A 30 -19.95 29.15 17.54
CA ASN A 30 -20.39 30.01 18.64
C ASN A 30 -20.15 29.45 20.05
N HIS A 31 -19.22 28.50 20.20
CA HIS A 31 -18.87 27.88 21.48
C HIS A 31 -17.34 27.91 21.72
N PRO A 32 -16.86 28.18 22.95
CA PRO A 32 -15.44 28.22 23.25
C PRO A 32 -14.78 26.83 23.26
N SER A 33 -15.54 25.75 23.27
CA SER A 33 -15.05 24.37 23.27
C SER A 33 -14.84 23.84 21.86
N ALA A 34 -14.10 22.70 21.78
CA ALA A 34 -13.90 21.93 20.58
C ALA A 34 -13.98 20.42 20.91
N VAL A 35 -14.30 19.60 19.93
CA VAL A 35 -14.24 18.13 20.06
C VAL A 35 -12.84 17.64 19.67
N VAL A 36 -12.43 16.46 20.15
CA VAL A 36 -11.11 15.90 19.84
C VAL A 36 -11.05 15.37 18.41
N THR A 37 -12.14 14.75 17.96
CA THR A 37 -12.23 14.11 16.62
C THR A 37 -13.11 14.98 15.72
N PRO A 38 -12.72 15.23 14.45
CA PRO A 38 -13.58 15.97 13.53
C PRO A 38 -14.91 15.24 13.33
N ALA A 39 -15.98 16.01 13.13
CA ALA A 39 -17.29 15.46 12.80
C ALA A 39 -17.28 14.78 11.42
N VAL A 40 -18.20 13.83 11.21
CA VAL A 40 -18.41 13.22 9.89
C VAL A 40 -19.32 14.13 9.06
N TRP A 41 -18.76 14.75 8.04
CA TRP A 41 -19.45 15.69 7.15
C TRP A 41 -20.01 14.95 5.93
N ARG A 42 -21.28 14.56 5.99
CA ARG A 42 -22.01 14.02 4.83
C ARG A 42 -22.62 15.17 4.06
N ALA A 43 -22.07 15.47 2.88
CA ALA A 43 -22.53 16.57 2.06
C ALA A 43 -22.51 16.19 0.56
N SER A 44 -23.57 16.60 -0.14
CA SER A 44 -23.63 16.65 -1.61
C SER A 44 -23.64 18.10 -2.07
N THR A 45 -24.69 18.85 -1.73
CA THR A 45 -24.83 20.27 -2.08
C THR A 45 -24.28 21.15 -0.98
N HIS A 46 -23.51 22.17 -1.37
CA HIS A 46 -23.14 23.28 -0.48
C HIS A 46 -23.97 24.50 -0.85
N LEU A 47 -24.50 25.17 0.16
CA LEU A 47 -25.31 26.38 -0.04
C LEU A 47 -24.43 27.62 0.00
N TYR A 48 -24.75 28.58 -0.86
CA TYR A 48 -24.04 29.85 -0.99
C TYR A 48 -24.98 31.01 -0.59
N PRO A 49 -24.46 32.08 0.01
CA PRO A 49 -25.29 33.21 0.44
C PRO A 49 -25.91 33.96 -0.74
N ASP A 50 -25.24 33.97 -1.90
CA ASP A 50 -25.70 34.67 -3.09
C ASP A 50 -25.07 34.09 -4.38
N MET A 51 -25.50 34.59 -5.54
CA MET A 51 -25.03 34.18 -6.86
C MET A 51 -23.58 34.58 -7.14
N ALA A 52 -23.08 35.63 -6.55
CA ALA A 52 -21.69 36.07 -6.71
C ALA A 52 -20.74 35.04 -6.03
N ALA A 53 -21.08 34.64 -4.80
CA ALA A 53 -20.35 33.63 -4.06
C ALA A 53 -20.39 32.25 -4.78
N LEU A 54 -21.56 31.86 -5.31
CA LEU A 54 -21.70 30.63 -6.12
C LEU A 54 -20.77 30.64 -7.35
N ARG A 55 -20.75 31.75 -8.09
CA ARG A 55 -19.90 31.90 -9.27
C ARG A 55 -18.40 31.91 -8.90
N ALA A 56 -18.03 32.60 -7.82
CA ALA A 56 -16.65 32.62 -7.32
C ALA A 56 -16.16 31.24 -6.88
N GLY A 57 -17.05 30.41 -6.33
CA GLY A 57 -16.73 29.03 -5.89
C GLY A 57 -16.17 28.14 -6.98
N HIS A 58 -16.47 28.41 -8.26
CA HIS A 58 -15.90 27.68 -9.39
C HIS A 58 -14.37 27.67 -9.45
N ALA A 59 -13.74 28.77 -8.99
CA ALA A 59 -12.30 28.93 -9.00
C ALA A 59 -11.60 28.10 -7.89
N TYR A 60 -12.32 27.65 -6.86
CA TYR A 60 -11.73 26.95 -5.72
C TYR A 60 -11.47 25.47 -6.06
N ASN A 61 -10.22 25.06 -5.95
CA ASN A 61 -9.80 23.68 -6.17
C ASN A 61 -9.03 23.10 -4.97
N GLU A 62 -8.73 23.88 -3.96
CA GLU A 62 -7.99 23.47 -2.76
C GLU A 62 -8.90 22.91 -1.68
N ASP A 63 -8.34 22.06 -0.80
CA ASP A 63 -8.98 21.60 0.43
C ASP A 63 -9.25 22.79 1.38
N GLY A 64 -10.29 22.67 2.18
CA GLY A 64 -10.76 23.79 3.02
C GLY A 64 -11.68 24.76 2.30
N ARG A 65 -11.93 24.62 1.02
CA ARG A 65 -12.85 25.47 0.24
C ARG A 65 -14.10 24.67 -0.17
N PHE A 66 -15.22 25.00 0.44
CA PHE A 66 -16.51 24.38 0.09
C PHE A 66 -16.95 24.79 -1.30
N TYR A 67 -17.21 23.82 -2.17
CA TYR A 67 -17.77 24.04 -3.51
C TYR A 67 -18.92 23.10 -3.79
N TYR A 68 -18.66 21.78 -3.78
CA TYR A 68 -19.60 20.71 -4.03
C TYR A 68 -19.07 19.41 -3.41
N GLY A 69 -19.91 18.56 -2.86
CA GLY A 69 -19.51 17.37 -2.11
C GLY A 69 -18.51 16.45 -2.82
N ARG A 70 -18.52 16.40 -4.18
CA ARG A 70 -17.52 15.65 -4.95
C ARG A 70 -16.07 16.15 -4.77
N ARG A 71 -15.88 17.40 -4.31
CA ARG A 71 -14.55 17.95 -3.97
C ARG A 71 -14.17 17.73 -2.49
N GLY A 72 -14.98 16.96 -1.77
CA GLY A 72 -14.77 16.65 -0.36
C GLY A 72 -15.37 17.68 0.59
N ALA A 73 -15.22 17.38 1.86
CA ALA A 73 -15.63 18.17 3.01
C ALA A 73 -14.60 17.93 4.13
N PRO A 74 -14.70 18.59 5.29
CA PRO A 74 -13.67 18.51 6.34
C PRO A 74 -13.20 17.11 6.72
N THR A 75 -14.06 16.10 6.66
CA THR A 75 -13.67 14.71 6.99
C THR A 75 -12.64 14.15 6.00
N GLN A 76 -12.89 14.31 4.69
CA GLN A 76 -11.97 13.86 3.65
C GLN A 76 -10.69 14.71 3.64
N TRP A 77 -10.82 16.02 3.82
CA TRP A 77 -9.66 16.93 3.88
C TRP A 77 -8.75 16.63 5.07
N ALA A 78 -9.35 16.33 6.24
CA ALA A 78 -8.61 15.94 7.43
C ALA A 78 -7.78 14.66 7.21
N LEU A 79 -8.35 13.67 6.51
CA LEU A 79 -7.64 12.45 6.16
C LEU A 79 -6.53 12.70 5.13
N ALA A 80 -6.83 13.45 4.05
CA ALA A 80 -5.85 13.76 3.02
C ALA A 80 -4.65 14.52 3.60
N GLU A 81 -4.90 15.48 4.48
CA GLU A 81 -3.84 16.23 5.18
C GLU A 81 -3.02 15.32 6.09
N ALA A 82 -3.65 14.45 6.88
CA ALA A 82 -2.95 13.53 7.76
C ALA A 82 -2.01 12.60 7.00
N LEU A 83 -2.46 12.08 5.85
CA LEU A 83 -1.65 11.26 4.95
C LEU A 83 -0.50 12.06 4.34
N THR A 84 -0.75 13.29 3.92
CA THR A 84 0.29 14.18 3.38
C THR A 84 1.37 14.47 4.41
N GLN A 85 1.00 14.67 5.67
CA GLN A 85 1.95 14.98 6.75
C GLN A 85 2.92 13.84 7.05
N ILE A 86 2.46 12.58 6.94
CA ILE A 86 3.32 11.41 7.18
C ILE A 86 4.10 10.96 5.94
N GLU A 87 3.72 11.43 4.74
CA GLU A 87 4.43 11.12 3.48
C GLU A 87 5.48 12.20 3.20
N SER A 88 6.71 11.92 3.59
CA SER A 88 7.83 12.87 3.44
C SER A 88 8.00 13.30 1.98
N GLY A 89 8.03 14.61 1.72
CA GLY A 89 8.16 15.17 0.38
C GLY A 89 6.84 15.37 -0.37
N ALA A 90 5.69 14.94 0.18
CA ALA A 90 4.40 15.15 -0.45
C ALA A 90 3.93 16.61 -0.33
N ALA A 91 3.42 17.16 -1.44
CA ALA A 91 2.69 18.42 -1.49
C ALA A 91 1.20 18.24 -1.21
N GLY A 92 0.70 17.02 -1.42
CA GLY A 92 -0.68 16.66 -1.14
C GLY A 92 -0.99 15.20 -1.47
N THR A 93 -2.14 14.75 -0.97
CA THR A 93 -2.66 13.39 -1.13
C THR A 93 -4.06 13.42 -1.73
N VAL A 94 -4.29 12.59 -2.74
CA VAL A 94 -5.59 12.37 -3.37
C VAL A 94 -6.18 11.06 -2.86
N LEU A 95 -7.45 11.07 -2.46
CA LEU A 95 -8.17 9.90 -1.96
C LEU A 95 -8.93 9.19 -3.08
N TYR A 96 -8.97 7.85 -3.03
CA TYR A 96 -9.63 6.98 -3.99
C TYR A 96 -10.49 5.92 -3.27
N PRO A 97 -11.57 5.41 -3.88
CA PRO A 97 -12.47 4.46 -3.22
C PRO A 97 -11.87 3.06 -2.97
N SER A 98 -10.69 2.77 -3.52
CA SER A 98 -9.92 1.56 -3.26
C SER A 98 -8.46 1.73 -3.67
N GLY A 99 -7.57 0.83 -3.23
CA GLY A 99 -6.18 0.80 -3.69
C GLY A 99 -6.08 0.64 -5.21
N LEU A 100 -6.86 -0.28 -5.81
CA LEU A 100 -6.88 -0.45 -7.26
C LEU A 100 -7.41 0.79 -7.99
N ALA A 101 -8.38 1.51 -7.41
CA ALA A 101 -8.85 2.77 -7.97
C ALA A 101 -7.76 3.87 -7.92
N ALA A 102 -6.89 3.86 -6.90
CA ALA A 102 -5.73 4.76 -6.85
C ALA A 102 -4.73 4.41 -7.96
N ILE A 103 -4.38 3.13 -8.12
CA ILE A 103 -3.49 2.65 -9.18
C ILE A 103 -4.04 3.04 -10.56
N SER A 104 -5.30 2.67 -10.86
CA SER A 104 -5.92 2.96 -12.15
C SER A 104 -6.06 4.46 -12.40
N GLY A 105 -6.46 5.23 -11.39
CA GLY A 105 -6.61 6.68 -11.49
C GLY A 105 -5.29 7.39 -11.77
N VAL A 106 -4.20 6.98 -11.12
CA VAL A 106 -2.87 7.53 -11.37
C VAL A 106 -2.36 7.13 -12.76
N LEU A 107 -2.46 5.86 -13.14
CA LEU A 107 -2.02 5.41 -14.46
C LEU A 107 -2.78 6.11 -15.59
N LEU A 108 -4.10 6.29 -15.47
CA LEU A 108 -4.90 7.04 -16.44
C LEU A 108 -4.60 8.55 -16.45
N ALA A 109 -4.08 9.11 -15.35
CA ALA A 109 -3.65 10.51 -15.32
C ALA A 109 -2.33 10.75 -16.05
N VAL A 110 -1.44 9.76 -16.11
CA VAL A 110 -0.09 9.92 -16.63
C VAL A 110 0.12 9.31 -18.01
N LEU A 111 -0.62 8.25 -18.36
CA LEU A 111 -0.47 7.52 -19.63
C LEU A 111 -1.45 8.00 -20.70
N LYS A 112 -1.06 7.85 -21.94
CA LYS A 112 -1.88 8.10 -23.15
C LYS A 112 -1.76 6.95 -24.15
N PRO A 113 -2.66 6.83 -25.12
CA PRO A 113 -2.57 5.83 -26.19
C PRO A 113 -1.22 5.87 -26.91
N GLY A 114 -0.59 4.72 -27.10
CA GLY A 114 0.75 4.56 -27.69
C GLY A 114 1.90 4.48 -26.68
N ASP A 115 1.67 4.83 -25.41
CA ASP A 115 2.68 4.73 -24.37
C ASP A 115 2.96 3.27 -23.98
N VAL A 116 4.14 3.06 -23.39
CA VAL A 116 4.54 1.82 -22.72
C VAL A 116 4.61 2.07 -21.22
N LEU A 117 3.92 1.23 -20.46
CA LEU A 117 4.03 1.11 -19.02
C LEU A 117 4.98 -0.05 -18.71
N LEU A 118 6.02 0.18 -17.93
CA LEU A 118 6.76 -0.90 -17.28
C LEU A 118 6.09 -1.26 -15.97
N MET A 119 5.97 -2.55 -15.67
CA MET A 119 5.41 -3.03 -14.42
C MET A 119 6.28 -4.15 -13.87
N THR A 120 6.54 -4.10 -12.58
CA THR A 120 7.27 -5.16 -11.89
C THR A 120 6.52 -6.50 -11.93
N ASP A 121 7.23 -7.59 -12.15
CA ASP A 121 6.61 -8.92 -12.34
C ASP A 121 5.97 -9.50 -11.06
N ASN A 122 6.33 -8.97 -9.90
CA ASN A 122 5.74 -9.31 -8.59
C ASN A 122 4.59 -8.38 -8.16
N ALA A 123 4.08 -7.52 -9.06
CA ALA A 123 2.99 -6.59 -8.76
C ALA A 123 1.70 -7.30 -8.35
N TYR A 124 0.91 -6.63 -7.53
CA TYR A 124 -0.45 -7.01 -7.14
C TYR A 124 -1.27 -7.47 -8.35
N GLU A 125 -1.88 -8.66 -8.29
CA GLU A 125 -2.50 -9.29 -9.44
C GLU A 125 -3.57 -8.43 -10.14
N PRO A 126 -4.46 -7.70 -9.45
CA PRO A 126 -5.37 -6.78 -10.12
C PRO A 126 -4.68 -5.66 -10.90
N SER A 127 -3.47 -5.24 -10.52
CA SER A 127 -2.66 -4.29 -11.31
C SER A 127 -2.19 -4.95 -12.61
N ARG A 128 -1.82 -6.22 -12.56
CA ARG A 128 -1.48 -7.01 -13.75
C ARG A 128 -2.69 -7.15 -14.67
N THR A 129 -3.86 -7.46 -14.10
CA THR A 129 -5.13 -7.55 -14.84
C THR A 129 -5.49 -6.21 -15.49
N LEU A 130 -5.29 -5.07 -14.78
CA LEU A 130 -5.48 -3.74 -15.32
C LEU A 130 -4.56 -3.47 -16.55
N GLY A 131 -3.27 -3.83 -16.44
CA GLY A 131 -2.28 -3.70 -17.51
C GLY A 131 -2.66 -4.50 -18.75
N ASN A 132 -3.05 -5.75 -18.60
CA ASN A 132 -3.44 -6.65 -19.67
C ASN A 132 -4.87 -6.39 -20.21
N GLY A 133 -5.71 -5.69 -19.47
CA GLY A 133 -7.10 -5.41 -19.77
C GLY A 133 -7.35 -3.97 -20.23
N ILE A 134 -7.78 -3.12 -19.31
CA ILE A 134 -8.23 -1.74 -19.62
C ILE A 134 -7.12 -0.93 -20.27
N LEU A 135 -5.88 -0.97 -19.77
CA LEU A 135 -4.78 -0.19 -20.33
C LEU A 135 -4.48 -0.63 -21.77
N LYS A 136 -4.49 -1.92 -22.04
CA LYS A 136 -4.34 -2.45 -23.40
C LYS A 136 -5.48 -1.98 -24.32
N THR A 137 -6.72 -1.95 -23.82
CA THR A 137 -7.90 -1.52 -24.61
C THR A 137 -7.80 -0.05 -25.01
N ILE A 138 -7.21 0.80 -24.18
CA ILE A 138 -6.99 2.21 -24.51
C ILE A 138 -5.67 2.47 -25.26
N GLY A 139 -4.97 1.42 -25.69
CA GLY A 139 -3.77 1.52 -26.51
C GLY A 139 -2.46 1.72 -25.75
N VAL A 140 -2.41 1.40 -24.46
CA VAL A 140 -1.18 1.34 -23.67
C VAL A 140 -0.62 -0.08 -23.68
N GLU A 141 0.65 -0.24 -24.00
CA GLU A 141 1.40 -1.50 -23.92
C GLU A 141 1.97 -1.66 -22.51
N THR A 142 1.77 -2.82 -21.86
CA THR A 142 2.42 -3.14 -20.58
C THR A 142 3.56 -4.14 -20.80
N ARG A 143 4.74 -3.83 -20.28
CA ARG A 143 5.91 -4.73 -20.28
C ARG A 143 6.31 -5.06 -18.84
N TRP A 144 6.73 -6.29 -18.63
CA TRP A 144 7.12 -6.83 -17.34
C TRP A 144 8.63 -6.88 -17.20
N PHE A 145 9.14 -6.66 -16.01
CA PHE A 145 10.56 -6.82 -15.70
C PHE A 145 10.75 -7.57 -14.36
N ASP A 146 11.89 -8.22 -14.21
CA ASP A 146 12.25 -8.90 -12.96
C ASP A 146 12.52 -7.86 -11.86
N PRO A 147 11.78 -7.91 -10.72
CA PRO A 147 11.95 -6.96 -9.62
C PRO A 147 13.35 -6.98 -8.97
N THR A 148 14.09 -8.08 -9.13
CA THR A 148 15.39 -8.30 -8.48
C THR A 148 16.57 -8.03 -9.42
N ASP A 149 16.31 -7.73 -10.70
CA ASP A 149 17.33 -7.51 -11.74
C ASP A 149 17.18 -6.12 -12.40
N LEU A 150 18.08 -5.20 -12.04
CA LEU A 150 18.11 -3.85 -12.61
C LEU A 150 18.39 -3.89 -14.13
N ALA A 151 19.15 -4.87 -14.61
CA ALA A 151 19.41 -5.02 -16.04
C ALA A 151 18.14 -5.45 -16.80
N SER A 152 17.30 -6.28 -16.20
CA SER A 152 15.97 -6.62 -16.73
C SER A 152 15.09 -5.37 -16.86
N PHE A 153 15.09 -4.48 -15.86
CA PHE A 153 14.38 -3.22 -15.91
C PHE A 153 14.89 -2.33 -17.06
N GLU A 154 16.22 -2.13 -17.15
CA GLU A 154 16.80 -1.30 -18.21
C GLU A 154 16.54 -1.86 -19.61
N ALA A 155 16.61 -3.17 -19.79
CA ALA A 155 16.32 -3.85 -21.06
C ALA A 155 14.85 -3.72 -21.50
N ALA A 156 13.92 -3.54 -20.56
CA ALA A 156 12.50 -3.34 -20.85
C ALA A 156 12.17 -1.92 -21.34
N ILE A 157 13.05 -0.94 -21.11
CA ILE A 157 12.86 0.46 -21.51
C ILE A 157 12.95 0.62 -23.04
N CYS A 158 12.03 1.42 -23.60
CA CYS A 158 12.06 1.84 -24.99
C CYS A 158 11.67 3.32 -25.12
N GLU A 159 11.77 3.87 -26.36
CA GLU A 159 11.43 5.29 -26.62
C GLU A 159 10.01 5.68 -26.22
N ARG A 160 9.06 4.72 -26.20
CA ARG A 160 7.68 4.93 -25.80
C ARG A 160 7.41 4.71 -24.32
N THR A 161 8.43 4.37 -23.54
CA THR A 161 8.27 4.15 -22.09
C THR A 161 7.97 5.48 -21.41
N SER A 162 6.77 5.61 -20.85
CA SER A 162 6.29 6.84 -20.22
C SER A 162 6.20 6.74 -18.71
N ALA A 163 5.97 5.54 -18.17
CA ALA A 163 5.87 5.33 -16.74
C ALA A 163 6.34 3.93 -16.32
N VAL A 164 6.70 3.80 -15.05
CA VAL A 164 6.91 2.52 -14.38
C VAL A 164 6.04 2.43 -13.13
N LEU A 165 5.40 1.27 -12.92
CA LEU A 165 4.71 0.92 -11.68
C LEU A 165 5.57 -0.11 -10.92
N LEU A 166 6.05 0.29 -9.77
CA LEU A 166 6.83 -0.50 -8.81
C LEU A 166 5.93 -0.99 -7.68
N GLU A 167 6.32 -2.09 -7.04
CA GLU A 167 5.77 -2.55 -5.77
C GLU A 167 6.90 -3.23 -4.99
N SER A 168 7.35 -2.58 -3.91
CA SER A 168 8.51 -3.05 -3.15
C SER A 168 8.31 -2.86 -1.65
N PRO A 169 8.34 -3.95 -0.87
CA PRO A 169 8.31 -5.36 -1.28
C PRO A 169 7.05 -5.74 -2.06
N GLY A 170 7.17 -6.70 -2.99
CA GLY A 170 6.08 -7.11 -3.87
C GLY A 170 5.06 -8.05 -3.22
N SER A 171 3.86 -8.11 -3.78
CA SER A 171 2.67 -8.75 -3.20
C SER A 171 2.76 -10.22 -2.88
N LEU A 172 3.57 -10.99 -3.62
CA LEU A 172 3.57 -12.45 -3.54
C LEU A 172 4.83 -12.98 -2.87
N THR A 173 5.96 -12.70 -3.44
CA THR A 173 7.26 -13.26 -3.03
C THR A 173 8.06 -12.30 -2.17
N ILE A 174 7.47 -11.14 -1.86
CA ILE A 174 8.04 -10.12 -0.98
C ILE A 174 9.46 -9.67 -1.43
N ASP A 175 9.69 -9.70 -2.75
CA ASP A 175 10.96 -9.24 -3.31
C ASP A 175 11.13 -7.74 -3.13
N VAL A 176 12.33 -7.33 -2.74
CA VAL A 176 12.72 -5.93 -2.57
C VAL A 176 13.47 -5.46 -3.80
N GLN A 177 13.04 -4.32 -4.36
CA GLN A 177 13.66 -3.68 -5.52
C GLN A 177 14.65 -2.61 -5.08
N ASP A 178 15.65 -2.33 -5.92
CA ASP A 178 16.49 -1.14 -5.75
C ASP A 178 15.76 0.11 -6.24
N VAL A 179 14.77 0.55 -5.44
CA VAL A 179 13.90 1.68 -5.78
C VAL A 179 14.67 2.96 -6.05
N PRO A 180 15.68 3.35 -5.26
CA PRO A 180 16.48 4.54 -5.54
C PRO A 180 17.21 4.48 -6.88
N ALA A 181 17.77 3.32 -7.25
CA ALA A 181 18.45 3.14 -8.55
C ALA A 181 17.47 3.24 -9.72
N ILE A 182 16.30 2.57 -9.60
CA ILE A 182 15.24 2.64 -10.62
C ILE A 182 14.74 4.08 -10.78
N ALA A 183 14.47 4.79 -9.68
CA ALA A 183 14.02 6.18 -9.70
C ALA A 183 15.05 7.13 -10.36
N ALA A 184 16.35 6.90 -10.13
CA ALA A 184 17.41 7.66 -10.80
C ALA A 184 17.40 7.46 -12.31
N ILE A 185 17.29 6.20 -12.78
CA ILE A 185 17.20 5.89 -14.22
C ILE A 185 15.93 6.52 -14.82
N CYS A 186 14.80 6.45 -14.13
CA CYS A 186 13.55 7.04 -14.57
C CYS A 186 13.70 8.55 -14.77
N ARG A 187 14.23 9.26 -13.79
CA ARG A 187 14.47 10.70 -13.86
C ARG A 187 15.38 11.07 -15.03
N ASP A 188 16.47 10.36 -15.23
CA ASP A 188 17.44 10.63 -16.30
C ASP A 188 16.84 10.41 -17.70
N ARG A 189 15.81 9.57 -17.79
CA ARG A 189 15.14 9.23 -19.07
C ARG A 189 13.77 9.90 -19.21
N GLY A 190 13.32 10.70 -18.26
CA GLY A 190 11.99 11.34 -18.27
C GLY A 190 10.82 10.36 -18.15
N ILE A 191 11.02 9.23 -17.47
CA ILE A 191 10.03 8.20 -17.18
C ILE A 191 9.41 8.51 -15.80
N ILE A 192 8.08 8.48 -15.70
CA ILE A 192 7.37 8.74 -14.45
C ILE A 192 7.45 7.49 -13.57
N SER A 193 8.00 7.64 -12.37
CA SER A 193 8.11 6.57 -11.38
C SER A 193 6.94 6.59 -10.40
N ILE A 194 6.25 5.45 -10.30
CA ILE A 194 5.08 5.25 -9.43
C ILE A 194 5.35 4.01 -8.58
N ILE A 195 5.11 4.08 -7.29
CA ILE A 195 5.27 2.93 -6.39
C ILE A 195 4.01 2.66 -5.58
N ASP A 196 3.60 1.40 -5.51
CA ASP A 196 2.69 0.93 -4.47
C ASP A 196 3.51 0.65 -3.20
N ASN A 197 3.38 1.54 -2.21
CA ASN A 197 4.08 1.49 -0.92
C ASN A 197 3.19 0.90 0.19
N THR A 198 2.18 0.13 -0.17
CA THR A 198 1.20 -0.39 0.80
C THR A 198 1.85 -1.28 1.85
N TRP A 199 2.84 -2.13 1.48
CA TRP A 199 3.52 -3.04 2.40
C TRP A 199 4.24 -2.29 3.54
N ALA A 200 5.02 -1.28 3.20
CA ALA A 200 5.86 -0.56 4.17
C ALA A 200 5.12 0.59 4.84
N SER A 201 4.12 1.16 4.18
CA SER A 201 3.55 2.48 4.49
C SER A 201 4.62 3.60 4.52
N PRO A 202 4.26 4.87 4.63
CA PRO A 202 5.24 5.96 4.81
C PRO A 202 6.12 5.83 6.06
N LEU A 203 5.68 5.02 7.05
CA LEU A 203 6.44 4.81 8.29
C LEU A 203 7.62 3.86 8.09
N GLY A 204 7.48 2.89 7.19
CA GLY A 204 8.54 1.92 6.91
C GLY A 204 9.41 2.28 5.72
N PHE A 205 8.89 3.04 4.76
CA PHE A 205 9.63 3.52 3.59
C PHE A 205 9.03 4.82 3.07
N ALA A 206 9.86 5.82 2.80
CA ALA A 206 9.47 7.12 2.26
C ALA A 206 9.95 7.25 0.79
N PRO A 207 9.15 6.90 -0.23
CA PRO A 207 9.60 6.82 -1.62
C PRO A 207 9.98 8.16 -2.26
N LEU A 208 9.24 9.24 -1.95
CA LEU A 208 9.46 10.54 -2.61
C LEU A 208 10.86 11.11 -2.37
N PRO A 209 11.44 11.08 -1.14
CA PRO A 209 12.84 11.46 -0.91
C PRO A 209 13.84 10.61 -1.68
N HIS A 210 13.49 9.38 -2.06
CA HIS A 210 14.32 8.52 -2.89
C HIS A 210 14.18 8.77 -4.40
N GLY A 211 13.42 9.81 -4.78
CA GLY A 211 13.29 10.25 -6.17
C GLY A 211 12.12 9.64 -6.94
N VAL A 212 11.23 8.94 -6.27
CA VAL A 212 9.96 8.47 -6.86
C VAL A 212 9.02 9.66 -7.03
N ASP A 213 8.28 9.72 -8.13
CA ASP A 213 7.37 10.83 -8.44
C ASP A 213 6.03 10.73 -7.71
N ILE A 214 5.46 9.52 -7.63
CA ILE A 214 4.13 9.27 -7.08
C ILE A 214 4.16 8.03 -6.21
N THR A 215 3.66 8.12 -4.99
CA THR A 215 3.48 6.97 -4.09
C THR A 215 2.00 6.67 -3.89
N LEU A 216 1.66 5.38 -3.92
CA LEU A 216 0.32 4.85 -3.73
C LEU A 216 0.25 4.07 -2.42
N MET A 217 -0.92 4.07 -1.79
CA MET A 217 -1.19 3.21 -0.64
C MET A 217 -2.64 2.72 -0.67
N ALA A 218 -2.83 1.42 -0.50
CA ALA A 218 -4.15 0.86 -0.19
C ALA A 218 -4.44 1.10 1.30
N LEU A 219 -5.21 2.15 1.59
CA LEU A 219 -5.62 2.52 2.95
C LEU A 219 -6.48 1.44 3.61
N THR A 220 -7.06 0.54 2.82
CA THR A 220 -7.73 -0.71 3.20
C THR A 220 -6.88 -1.56 4.17
N LYS A 221 -5.55 -1.48 4.05
CA LYS A 221 -4.57 -2.28 4.80
C LYS A 221 -4.24 -1.61 6.14
N HIS A 222 -2.98 -1.39 6.41
CA HIS A 222 -2.48 -0.85 7.68
C HIS A 222 -3.13 0.47 8.12
N ALA A 223 -3.46 1.37 7.19
CA ALA A 223 -4.04 2.67 7.53
C ALA A 223 -5.43 2.52 8.18
N GLY A 224 -6.31 1.70 7.59
CA GLY A 224 -7.57 1.29 8.20
C GLY A 224 -7.34 0.37 9.40
N GLY A 225 -6.64 -0.74 9.17
CA GLY A 225 -6.15 -1.66 10.19
C GLY A 225 -7.20 -2.46 10.95
N HIS A 226 -8.48 -2.41 10.51
CA HIS A 226 -9.61 -3.02 11.20
C HIS A 226 -10.52 -3.86 10.29
N SER A 227 -10.09 -4.12 9.05
CA SER A 227 -10.78 -5.00 8.07
C SER A 227 -12.23 -4.60 7.75
N ASP A 228 -12.55 -3.31 7.89
CA ASP A 228 -13.90 -2.76 7.81
C ASP A 228 -14.05 -1.62 6.78
N VAL A 229 -12.98 -1.27 6.05
CA VAL A 229 -12.98 -0.16 5.08
C VAL A 229 -12.18 -0.49 3.83
N MET A 230 -12.64 0.00 2.69
CA MET A 230 -11.91 -0.02 1.43
C MET A 230 -11.60 1.40 0.98
N MET A 231 -10.32 1.73 0.84
CA MET A 231 -9.90 3.04 0.37
C MET A 231 -8.46 2.96 -0.18
N GLY A 232 -8.09 3.92 -1.04
CA GLY A 232 -6.74 4.11 -1.53
C GLY A 232 -6.33 5.57 -1.51
N SER A 233 -5.04 5.81 -1.65
CA SER A 233 -4.49 7.16 -1.77
C SER A 233 -3.35 7.20 -2.76
N ALA A 234 -3.12 8.40 -3.32
CA ALA A 234 -1.94 8.75 -4.08
C ALA A 234 -1.36 10.06 -3.52
N SER A 235 -0.12 10.03 -3.09
CA SER A 235 0.63 11.19 -2.61
C SER A 235 1.74 11.54 -3.58
N ALA A 236 1.98 12.83 -3.79
CA ALA A 236 3.00 13.29 -4.73
C ALA A 236 3.55 14.66 -4.34
N GLY A 237 4.72 14.99 -4.87
CA GLY A 237 5.30 16.33 -4.79
C GLY A 237 4.52 17.37 -5.60
N PRO A 238 4.97 18.66 -5.57
CA PRO A 238 4.25 19.76 -6.22
C PRO A 238 4.05 19.58 -7.72
N GLU A 239 4.94 18.86 -8.39
CA GLU A 239 4.89 18.63 -9.84
C GLU A 239 3.67 17.81 -10.25
N TRP A 240 3.30 16.80 -9.45
CA TRP A 240 2.28 15.82 -9.81
C TRP A 240 0.96 16.01 -9.07
N TYR A 241 0.97 16.52 -7.84
CA TYR A 241 -0.21 16.57 -6.98
C TYR A 241 -1.42 17.24 -7.64
N ASP A 242 -1.24 18.46 -8.19
CA ASP A 242 -2.35 19.19 -8.79
C ASP A 242 -2.92 18.49 -10.03
N ARG A 243 -2.07 17.86 -10.82
CA ARG A 243 -2.49 17.05 -11.99
C ARG A 243 -3.32 15.84 -11.56
N LEU A 244 -2.86 15.09 -10.56
CA LEU A 244 -3.59 13.92 -10.03
C LEU A 244 -4.95 14.34 -9.46
N ARG A 245 -4.98 15.41 -8.67
CA ARG A 245 -6.18 15.95 -8.08
C ARG A 245 -7.22 16.36 -9.13
N ARG A 246 -6.80 17.11 -10.15
CA ARG A 246 -7.70 17.52 -11.24
C ARG A 246 -8.22 16.32 -12.02
N HIS A 247 -7.38 15.34 -12.29
CA HIS A 247 -7.79 14.12 -12.98
C HIS A 247 -8.82 13.34 -12.15
N ALA A 248 -8.59 13.12 -10.87
CA ALA A 248 -9.54 12.45 -9.97
C ALA A 248 -10.90 13.16 -9.93
N GLN A 249 -10.89 14.51 -9.89
CA GLN A 249 -12.12 15.31 -9.92
C GLN A 249 -12.87 15.19 -11.26
N GLN A 250 -12.17 15.11 -12.39
CA GLN A 250 -12.77 14.90 -13.72
C GLN A 250 -13.36 13.50 -13.86
N MET A 251 -12.68 12.49 -13.30
CA MET A 251 -13.16 11.11 -13.26
C MET A 251 -14.34 10.91 -12.29
N GLY A 252 -14.68 11.92 -11.49
CA GLY A 252 -15.73 11.81 -10.49
C GLY A 252 -15.35 10.96 -9.28
N THR A 253 -14.05 10.76 -9.06
CA THR A 253 -13.53 9.99 -7.94
C THR A 253 -13.89 10.70 -6.63
N VAL A 254 -14.57 9.99 -5.74
CA VAL A 254 -14.98 10.48 -4.43
C VAL A 254 -14.98 9.32 -3.42
N VAL A 255 -14.64 9.62 -2.17
CA VAL A 255 -14.70 8.66 -1.06
C VAL A 255 -15.80 9.04 -0.08
N SER A 256 -16.38 8.03 0.56
CA SER A 256 -17.35 8.22 1.63
C SER A 256 -16.72 8.98 2.81
N PRO A 257 -17.38 9.98 3.41
CA PRO A 257 -16.88 10.60 4.63
C PRO A 257 -16.88 9.65 5.83
N ASP A 258 -17.75 8.65 5.85
CA ASP A 258 -17.78 7.61 6.89
C ASP A 258 -16.52 6.76 6.81
N ASP A 259 -16.15 6.29 5.61
CA ASP A 259 -14.93 5.51 5.38
C ASP A 259 -13.68 6.36 5.68
N ALA A 260 -13.68 7.63 5.28
CA ALA A 260 -12.58 8.54 5.59
C ALA A 260 -12.39 8.73 7.12
N ALA A 261 -13.48 8.78 7.87
CA ALA A 261 -13.43 8.86 9.34
C ALA A 261 -12.87 7.57 9.97
N LEU A 262 -13.23 6.38 9.43
CA LEU A 262 -12.68 5.09 9.89
C LEU A 262 -11.17 5.02 9.62
N VAL A 263 -10.71 5.38 8.43
CA VAL A 263 -9.28 5.41 8.11
C VAL A 263 -8.53 6.42 9.00
N LEU A 264 -9.07 7.63 9.17
CA LEU A 264 -8.48 8.63 10.06
C LEU A 264 -8.37 8.13 11.52
N ARG A 265 -9.34 7.35 11.99
CA ARG A 265 -9.29 6.67 13.28
C ARG A 265 -8.17 5.63 13.33
N GLY A 266 -8.05 4.80 12.28
CA GLY A 266 -7.02 3.78 12.14
C GLY A 266 -5.60 4.37 12.14
N LEU A 267 -5.38 5.49 11.47
CA LEU A 267 -4.07 6.16 11.41
C LEU A 267 -3.51 6.49 12.79
N ARG A 268 -4.35 6.82 13.79
CA ARG A 268 -3.89 7.20 15.13
C ARG A 268 -3.17 6.07 15.88
N THR A 269 -3.39 4.82 15.48
CA THR A 269 -2.74 3.65 16.08
C THR A 269 -1.86 2.90 15.08
N LEU A 270 -1.58 3.50 13.91
CA LEU A 270 -0.84 2.85 12.84
C LEU A 270 0.55 2.40 13.29
N SER A 271 1.33 3.28 13.93
CA SER A 271 2.69 2.97 14.38
C SER A 271 2.72 1.83 15.39
N ILE A 272 1.84 1.86 16.39
CA ILE A 272 1.75 0.83 17.45
C ILE A 272 1.38 -0.54 16.86
N ARG A 273 0.44 -0.57 15.88
CA ARG A 273 0.04 -1.82 15.22
C ARG A 273 1.16 -2.38 14.36
N LEU A 274 1.80 -1.54 13.54
CA LEU A 274 2.93 -1.96 12.71
C LEU A 274 4.11 -2.47 13.55
N GLU A 275 4.44 -1.82 14.67
CA GLU A 275 5.47 -2.29 15.59
C GLU A 275 5.15 -3.69 16.13
N ARG A 276 3.92 -3.90 16.61
CA ARG A 276 3.47 -5.19 17.14
C ARG A 276 3.44 -6.28 16.07
N GLU A 277 2.82 -6.00 14.91
CA GLU A 277 2.73 -6.93 13.78
C GLU A 277 4.12 -7.33 13.26
N THR A 278 5.03 -6.34 13.10
CA THR A 278 6.41 -6.59 12.67
C THR A 278 7.17 -7.47 13.64
N ALA A 279 7.09 -7.20 14.94
CA ALA A 279 7.78 -8.00 15.97
C ALA A 279 7.25 -9.43 16.01
N SER A 280 5.92 -9.62 15.90
CA SER A 280 5.30 -10.95 15.85
C SER A 280 5.68 -11.69 14.57
N ALA A 281 5.65 -11.01 13.40
CA ALA A 281 6.05 -11.59 12.12
C ALA A 281 7.52 -12.05 12.13
N LEU A 282 8.43 -11.25 12.67
CA LEU A 282 9.84 -11.64 12.79
C LEU A 282 10.02 -12.87 13.68
N THR A 283 9.31 -12.95 14.81
CA THR A 283 9.35 -14.11 15.71
C THR A 283 8.89 -15.38 14.99
N ILE A 284 7.77 -15.31 14.25
CA ILE A 284 7.21 -16.45 13.52
C ILE A 284 8.11 -16.81 12.32
N ALA A 285 8.62 -15.83 11.59
CA ALA A 285 9.49 -16.05 10.44
C ALA A 285 10.83 -16.72 10.87
N GLN A 286 11.41 -16.31 12.00
CA GLN A 286 12.61 -16.96 12.58
C GLN A 286 12.32 -18.40 12.99
N TRP A 287 11.17 -18.67 13.60
CA TRP A 287 10.76 -20.02 13.95
C TRP A 287 10.59 -20.90 12.71
N LEU A 288 9.94 -20.38 11.66
CA LEU A 288 9.77 -21.10 10.38
C LEU A 288 11.09 -21.41 9.69
N GLN A 289 12.12 -20.55 9.80
CA GLN A 289 13.46 -20.85 9.23
C GLN A 289 14.08 -22.12 9.81
N GLY A 290 13.75 -22.48 11.05
CA GLY A 290 14.25 -23.69 11.73
C GLY A 290 13.44 -24.97 11.41
N ARG A 291 12.38 -24.90 10.63
CA ARG A 291 11.50 -26.05 10.36
C ARG A 291 11.96 -26.86 9.17
N PRO A 292 12.05 -28.21 9.28
CA PRO A 292 12.46 -29.08 8.18
C PRO A 292 11.48 -29.05 7.00
N GLU A 293 10.19 -28.78 7.24
CA GLU A 293 9.13 -28.68 6.25
C GLU A 293 9.23 -27.44 5.38
N VAL A 294 10.03 -26.44 5.82
CA VAL A 294 10.17 -25.14 5.15
C VAL A 294 11.45 -25.13 4.31
N ALA A 295 11.30 -24.87 3.02
CA ALA A 295 12.43 -24.69 2.11
C ALA A 295 13.03 -23.28 2.19
N LYS A 296 12.18 -22.26 2.30
CA LYS A 296 12.62 -20.87 2.34
C LYS A 296 11.58 -19.95 3.01
N VAL A 297 12.04 -19.01 3.78
CA VAL A 297 11.21 -17.90 4.31
C VAL A 297 11.48 -16.64 3.50
N LEU A 298 10.43 -16.03 2.96
CA LEU A 298 10.46 -14.83 2.14
C LEU A 298 10.02 -13.65 3.01
N CYS A 299 10.95 -13.18 3.84
CA CYS A 299 10.75 -12.07 4.77
C CYS A 299 12.01 -11.19 4.74
N PRO A 300 12.03 -10.07 4.03
CA PRO A 300 13.24 -9.26 3.86
C PRO A 300 13.74 -8.65 5.17
N MET A 301 12.93 -8.61 6.20
CA MET A 301 13.32 -8.18 7.54
C MET A 301 14.30 -9.16 8.23
N LEU A 302 14.34 -10.43 7.79
CA LEU A 302 15.26 -11.43 8.34
C LEU A 302 16.66 -11.32 7.74
N PRO A 303 17.72 -11.34 8.55
CA PRO A 303 19.10 -11.43 8.05
C PRO A 303 19.30 -12.65 7.16
N GLY A 304 19.91 -12.43 5.98
CA GLY A 304 20.15 -13.47 4.98
C GLY A 304 18.95 -13.87 4.12
N ALA A 305 17.78 -13.30 4.34
CA ALA A 305 16.64 -13.45 3.43
C ALA A 305 16.86 -12.72 2.10
N PRO A 306 16.21 -13.13 1.00
CA PRO A 306 16.26 -12.40 -0.26
C PRO A 306 15.86 -10.94 -0.06
N GLY A 307 16.65 -10.01 -0.63
CA GLY A 307 16.39 -8.57 -0.56
C GLY A 307 16.71 -7.91 0.80
N HIS A 308 17.23 -8.64 1.80
CA HIS A 308 17.53 -8.10 3.14
C HIS A 308 18.47 -6.88 3.09
N ASP A 309 19.51 -6.92 2.28
CA ASP A 309 20.49 -5.82 2.23
C ASP A 309 19.88 -4.54 1.65
N LEU A 310 19.01 -4.64 0.65
CA LEU A 310 18.25 -3.51 0.11
C LEU A 310 17.23 -3.01 1.13
N TRP A 311 16.50 -3.91 1.78
CA TRP A 311 15.57 -3.54 2.84
C TRP A 311 16.28 -2.80 3.98
N ARG A 312 17.40 -3.31 4.46
CA ARG A 312 18.19 -2.68 5.54
C ARG A 312 18.76 -1.32 5.14
N ARG A 313 19.07 -1.12 3.86
CA ARG A 313 19.59 0.16 3.33
C ARG A 313 18.50 1.23 3.27
N ASP A 314 17.30 0.87 2.82
CA ASP A 314 16.28 1.82 2.38
C ASP A 314 15.10 1.93 3.34
N PHE A 315 14.80 0.89 4.12
CA PHE A 315 13.61 0.83 4.95
C PHE A 315 13.94 1.08 6.42
N THR A 316 12.99 1.69 7.12
CA THR A 316 13.06 1.97 8.57
C THR A 316 12.15 1.05 9.38
N GLY A 317 11.31 0.25 8.73
CA GLY A 317 10.35 -0.64 9.36
C GLY A 317 9.82 -1.70 8.41
N GLY A 318 8.87 -2.49 8.91
CA GLY A 318 8.21 -3.55 8.18
C GLY A 318 6.74 -3.68 8.56
N CYS A 319 6.18 -4.86 8.31
CA CYS A 319 4.80 -5.17 8.67
C CYS A 319 4.60 -6.67 8.94
N GLY A 320 3.35 -7.06 9.19
CA GLY A 320 2.96 -8.45 9.44
C GLY A 320 2.96 -9.36 8.22
N LEU A 321 3.17 -8.83 7.00
CA LEU A 321 3.02 -9.61 5.76
C LEU A 321 4.36 -10.20 5.31
N PHE A 322 4.42 -11.52 5.23
CA PHE A 322 5.53 -12.27 4.63
C PHE A 322 5.05 -13.60 4.05
N SER A 323 5.93 -14.35 3.39
CA SER A 323 5.62 -15.64 2.82
C SER A 323 6.67 -16.69 3.21
N PHE A 324 6.31 -17.96 3.11
CA PHE A 324 7.27 -19.06 3.17
C PHE A 324 6.95 -20.12 2.13
N VAL A 325 7.95 -20.87 1.73
CA VAL A 325 7.86 -21.93 0.74
C VAL A 325 8.07 -23.27 1.44
N LEU A 326 7.20 -24.22 1.13
CA LEU A 326 7.23 -25.57 1.66
C LEU A 326 8.22 -26.44 0.85
N ARG A 327 8.83 -27.40 1.51
CA ARG A 327 9.81 -28.30 0.90
C ARG A 327 9.10 -29.42 0.16
N GLY A 328 9.17 -29.41 -1.17
CA GLY A 328 8.53 -30.40 -2.02
C GLY A 328 7.00 -30.40 -1.92
N GLY A 329 6.39 -31.59 -1.97
CA GLY A 329 4.97 -31.82 -1.75
C GLY A 329 4.05 -31.42 -2.92
N THR A 330 2.77 -31.24 -2.62
CA THR A 330 1.73 -30.93 -3.60
C THR A 330 0.88 -29.74 -3.21
N GLY A 331 0.17 -29.15 -4.18
CA GLY A 331 -0.79 -28.07 -3.90
C GLY A 331 -1.93 -28.52 -2.97
N ALA A 332 -2.37 -29.78 -3.09
CA ALA A 332 -3.40 -30.34 -2.22
C ALA A 332 -2.92 -30.48 -0.76
N ALA A 333 -1.66 -30.88 -0.56
CA ALA A 333 -1.07 -30.96 0.78
C ALA A 333 -0.94 -29.55 1.41
N ARG A 334 -0.51 -28.54 0.63
CA ARG A 334 -0.49 -27.15 1.10
C ARG A 334 -1.90 -26.65 1.46
N ASP A 335 -2.91 -26.95 0.65
CA ASP A 335 -4.28 -26.55 0.95
C ASP A 335 -4.78 -27.22 2.23
N ALA A 336 -4.46 -28.50 2.45
CA ALA A 336 -4.78 -29.20 3.69
C ALA A 336 -4.06 -28.61 4.93
N LEU A 337 -2.81 -28.14 4.79
CA LEU A 337 -2.12 -27.39 5.84
C LEU A 337 -2.89 -26.12 6.17
N ILE A 338 -3.29 -25.33 5.16
CA ILE A 338 -4.02 -24.07 5.37
C ILE A 338 -5.39 -24.36 6.00
N ASP A 339 -6.10 -25.39 5.56
CA ASP A 339 -7.39 -25.79 6.10
C ASP A 339 -7.30 -26.28 7.57
N ALA A 340 -6.13 -26.75 8.00
CA ALA A 340 -5.89 -27.19 9.37
C ALA A 340 -5.64 -26.03 10.36
N LEU A 341 -5.33 -24.83 9.86
CA LEU A 341 -5.14 -23.65 10.72
C LEU A 341 -6.44 -23.26 11.41
N ALA A 342 -6.37 -23.04 12.72
CA ALA A 342 -7.52 -22.67 13.55
C ALA A 342 -7.60 -21.18 13.87
N LEU A 343 -6.46 -20.51 13.97
CA LEU A 343 -6.37 -19.09 14.32
C LEU A 343 -6.22 -18.19 13.10
N PHE A 344 -5.57 -18.70 12.04
CA PHE A 344 -5.44 -17.95 10.80
C PHE A 344 -6.71 -18.04 9.97
N GLY A 345 -7.33 -16.90 9.66
CA GLY A 345 -8.45 -16.86 8.71
C GLY A 345 -7.98 -17.14 7.28
N ILE A 346 -8.80 -17.85 6.50
CA ILE A 346 -8.58 -18.02 5.05
C ILE A 346 -9.30 -16.90 4.33
N GLY A 347 -8.56 -15.93 3.82
CA GLY A 347 -9.16 -14.77 3.17
C GLY A 347 -8.14 -13.89 2.47
N TYR A 348 -8.64 -13.16 1.47
CA TYR A 348 -7.85 -12.14 0.81
C TYR A 348 -7.75 -10.88 1.68
N SER A 349 -6.76 -10.05 1.41
CA SER A 349 -6.35 -8.88 2.15
C SER A 349 -5.24 -9.19 3.16
N TRP A 350 -4.91 -8.22 4.00
CA TRP A 350 -3.88 -8.27 5.03
C TRP A 350 -3.78 -6.90 5.74
N GLY A 351 -2.99 -6.81 6.81
CA GLY A 351 -2.72 -5.55 7.53
C GLY A 351 -3.86 -5.10 8.43
N GLY A 352 -4.80 -6.00 8.77
CA GLY A 352 -5.79 -5.85 9.82
C GLY A 352 -5.29 -6.37 11.16
N PHE A 353 -6.17 -6.37 12.16
CA PHE A 353 -5.88 -6.87 13.50
C PHE A 353 -5.81 -8.40 13.56
N GLU A 354 -6.40 -9.10 12.56
CA GLU A 354 -6.50 -10.54 12.45
C GLU A 354 -5.36 -11.14 11.62
N SER A 355 -4.95 -12.37 11.97
CA SER A 355 -4.00 -13.16 11.19
C SER A 355 -4.70 -13.93 10.06
N LEU A 356 -4.09 -13.91 8.86
CA LEU A 356 -4.62 -14.55 7.66
C LEU A 356 -3.57 -15.42 6.99
N ALA A 357 -4.01 -16.51 6.35
CA ALA A 357 -3.18 -17.38 5.52
C ALA A 357 -3.82 -17.57 4.12
N THR A 358 -2.99 -17.51 3.08
CA THR A 358 -3.42 -17.78 1.70
C THR A 358 -2.37 -18.57 0.94
N PRO A 359 -2.78 -19.38 -0.06
CA PRO A 359 -1.83 -20.12 -0.90
C PRO A 359 -0.96 -19.14 -1.72
N LEU A 360 0.27 -19.54 -1.97
CA LEU A 360 1.26 -18.83 -2.79
C LEU A 360 1.74 -19.76 -3.91
N ASP A 361 1.46 -19.34 -5.15
CA ASP A 361 1.86 -20.07 -6.38
C ASP A 361 2.56 -19.11 -7.37
N PRO A 362 3.81 -18.69 -7.12
CA PRO A 362 4.48 -17.66 -7.94
C PRO A 362 4.68 -18.09 -9.40
N ALA A 363 4.92 -19.36 -9.66
CA ALA A 363 5.12 -19.89 -11.01
C ALA A 363 3.92 -19.67 -11.95
N ARG A 364 2.71 -19.46 -11.42
CA ARG A 364 1.49 -19.24 -12.22
C ARG A 364 1.36 -17.82 -12.76
N VAL A 365 1.99 -16.86 -12.10
CA VAL A 365 1.79 -15.42 -12.37
C VAL A 365 3.04 -14.72 -12.89
N ARG A 366 4.22 -15.28 -12.63
CA ARG A 366 5.49 -14.70 -13.08
C ARG A 366 5.69 -14.88 -14.57
N THR A 367 6.19 -13.83 -15.24
CA THR A 367 6.42 -13.78 -16.68
C THR A 367 7.80 -13.29 -17.08
N ALA A 368 8.45 -12.50 -16.22
CA ALA A 368 9.78 -11.92 -16.45
C ALA A 368 10.84 -12.45 -15.47
N SER A 369 10.42 -13.00 -14.34
CA SER A 369 11.31 -13.59 -13.34
C SER A 369 11.16 -15.09 -13.23
N VAL A 370 12.20 -15.77 -12.70
CA VAL A 370 12.28 -17.21 -12.61
C VAL A 370 11.79 -17.70 -11.25
N TRP A 371 11.03 -18.80 -11.25
CA TRP A 371 10.64 -19.55 -10.06
C TRP A 371 10.93 -21.05 -10.27
N PRO A 372 11.46 -21.79 -9.31
CA PRO A 372 11.85 -21.39 -7.95
C PRO A 372 13.05 -20.44 -7.91
N LEU A 373 13.21 -19.75 -6.77
CA LEU A 373 14.33 -18.84 -6.54
C LEU A 373 15.66 -19.60 -6.41
N ALA A 374 16.77 -18.92 -6.63
CA ALA A 374 18.11 -19.48 -6.46
C ALA A 374 18.29 -20.12 -5.07
N GLY A 375 18.82 -21.35 -5.04
CA GLY A 375 19.03 -22.13 -3.82
C GLY A 375 17.80 -22.89 -3.32
N MET A 376 16.73 -22.94 -4.11
CA MET A 376 15.59 -23.85 -3.89
C MET A 376 15.65 -25.00 -4.89
N GLU A 377 15.07 -26.14 -4.52
CA GLU A 377 14.93 -27.29 -5.42
C GLU A 377 13.73 -27.08 -6.38
N ALA A 378 13.73 -27.80 -7.50
CA ALA A 378 12.67 -27.66 -8.50
C ALA A 378 11.28 -28.06 -7.98
N GLU A 379 11.25 -28.91 -6.95
CA GLU A 379 10.05 -29.40 -6.26
C GLU A 379 9.48 -28.40 -5.25
N ASP A 380 10.27 -27.40 -4.80
CA ASP A 380 9.89 -26.39 -3.81
C ASP A 380 9.02 -25.30 -4.48
N ARG A 381 7.78 -25.64 -4.82
CA ARG A 381 6.90 -24.79 -5.64
C ARG A 381 5.76 -24.17 -4.88
N PHE A 382 5.36 -24.76 -3.76
CA PHE A 382 4.17 -24.39 -3.04
C PHE A 382 4.52 -23.60 -1.79
N GLY A 383 3.85 -22.51 -1.57
CA GLY A 383 4.08 -21.68 -0.41
C GLY A 383 2.78 -21.21 0.22
N VAL A 384 2.95 -20.51 1.33
CA VAL A 384 1.88 -19.86 2.09
C VAL A 384 2.29 -18.41 2.32
N ARG A 385 1.38 -17.49 2.06
CA ARG A 385 1.51 -16.10 2.46
C ARG A 385 0.78 -15.91 3.78
N LEU A 386 1.47 -15.39 4.78
CA LEU A 386 0.92 -15.05 6.08
C LEU A 386 0.79 -13.53 6.24
N SER A 387 -0.33 -13.09 6.77
CA SER A 387 -0.49 -11.78 7.37
C SER A 387 -0.63 -11.98 8.87
N ILE A 388 0.28 -11.44 9.64
CA ILE A 388 0.28 -11.55 11.10
C ILE A 388 -0.44 -10.34 11.68
N GLY A 389 -1.45 -10.60 12.49
CA GLY A 389 -2.24 -9.62 13.20
C GLY A 389 -1.69 -9.32 14.61
N LEU A 390 -2.61 -9.06 15.54
CA LEU A 390 -2.29 -8.63 16.90
C LEU A 390 -2.35 -9.77 17.94
N GLU A 391 -2.65 -11.00 17.52
CA GLU A 391 -2.68 -12.18 18.36
C GLU A 391 -1.31 -12.44 19.00
N ASP A 392 -1.27 -13.26 20.04
CA ASP A 392 -0.01 -13.66 20.66
C ASP A 392 0.78 -14.57 19.69
N PRO A 393 2.02 -14.24 19.35
CA PRO A 393 2.81 -15.05 18.40
C PRO A 393 3.06 -16.49 18.87
N ARG A 394 2.97 -16.78 20.18
CA ARG A 394 3.11 -18.13 20.71
C ARG A 394 1.93 -19.02 20.32
N ASP A 395 0.73 -18.46 20.34
CA ASP A 395 -0.48 -19.17 19.93
C ASP A 395 -0.49 -19.39 18.39
N LEU A 396 -0.06 -18.37 17.61
CA LEU A 396 0.09 -18.50 16.18
C LEU A 396 1.15 -19.53 15.77
N ILE A 397 2.27 -19.63 16.51
CA ILE A 397 3.30 -20.66 16.30
C ILE A 397 2.73 -22.05 16.60
N ALA A 398 1.99 -22.23 17.69
CA ALA A 398 1.38 -23.51 18.02
C ALA A 398 0.37 -23.95 16.95
N ASP A 399 -0.40 -22.99 16.39
CA ASP A 399 -1.34 -23.27 15.31
C ASP A 399 -0.62 -23.65 14.00
N LEU A 400 0.49 -22.97 13.67
CA LEU A 400 1.33 -23.33 12.53
C LEU A 400 2.02 -24.69 12.73
N GLU A 401 2.44 -25.02 13.95
CA GLU A 401 3.13 -26.29 14.24
C GLU A 401 2.22 -27.48 13.99
N GLN A 402 0.98 -27.47 14.49
CA GLN A 402 0.02 -28.55 14.24
C GLN A 402 -0.36 -28.64 12.74
N ALA A 403 -0.42 -27.51 12.03
CA ALA A 403 -0.71 -27.51 10.58
C ALA A 403 0.47 -28.05 9.75
N LEU A 404 1.73 -27.81 10.17
CA LEU A 404 2.90 -28.42 9.52
C LEU A 404 2.97 -29.93 9.75
N GLU A 405 2.44 -30.47 10.87
CA GLU A 405 2.29 -31.92 11.04
C GLU A 405 1.35 -32.53 9.99
N VAL A 406 0.26 -31.81 9.65
CA VAL A 406 -0.65 -32.24 8.57
C VAL A 406 0.06 -32.26 7.22
N TRP A 407 0.90 -31.27 6.92
CA TRP A 407 1.76 -31.25 5.73
C TRP A 407 2.70 -32.46 5.70
N ALA A 408 3.44 -32.71 6.78
CA ALA A 408 4.40 -33.81 6.86
C ALA A 408 3.76 -35.20 6.73
N ALA A 409 2.51 -35.33 7.13
CA ALA A 409 1.76 -36.59 6.99
C ALA A 409 1.28 -36.90 5.55
N GLN A 410 1.32 -35.92 4.65
CA GLN A 410 0.89 -36.05 3.24
C GLN A 410 2.06 -36.08 2.25
N GLY A 411 3.29 -35.82 2.69
CA GLY A 411 4.54 -35.93 1.93
C GLY A 411 5.20 -37.23 2.20
#